data_a66b0d68253da7f66e3611270112bde9
#
_entry.id   a66b0d68253da7f66e3611270112bde9
#
_cell.length_a   1.000
_cell.length_b   1.000
_cell.length_c   1.000
_cell.angle_alpha   90.00
_cell.angle_beta   90.00
_cell.angle_gamma   90.00
#
_symmetry.space_group_name_H-M   'P 1'
#
loop_
_entity.id
_entity.type
_entity.pdbx_description
1 polymer ?
#
loop_
_entity_poly.entity_id
_entity_poly.type
_entity_poly.pdbx_seq_one_letter_code
_entity_poly.pdbx_strand_id
1 'polypeptide(L)'
;MINDEKLMEYNFRGFIPGPQEKASTFLKRAELAKYAESSYQATVIVQSLFDICPSWVRIESTDRLPLWEAAATYIEENQGIFIPVVQMKKKGVPFWCSQEEILAHELIHAMRIAFKESLFEEVLAYKTSSNRLRRYFGPMFFHPKEAVLFLVFLVGMWCYQLGYLFFFDDLPNLALWIPCVLTGLLIIRVVIVQTIFSLSLKK
;
A
#
# COMPACT_ATOMS: atom_id res chain seq x y z
N MET A 1 -29.42 -8.38 -16.46
CA MET A 1 -28.58 -7.30 -17.01
C MET A 1 -28.42 -6.26 -15.90
N ILE A 2 -27.20 -5.77 -15.66
CA ILE A 2 -27.00 -4.68 -14.70
C ILE A 2 -27.42 -3.40 -15.42
N ASN A 3 -28.20 -2.56 -14.73
CA ASN A 3 -28.53 -1.23 -15.20
C ASN A 3 -27.31 -0.31 -15.05
N ASP A 4 -27.12 0.64 -15.96
CA ASP A 4 -26.02 1.61 -15.94
C ASP A 4 -25.99 2.43 -14.63
N GLU A 5 -27.15 2.79 -14.09
CA GLU A 5 -27.25 3.48 -12.78
C GLU A 5 -26.61 2.67 -11.65
N LYS A 6 -26.83 1.36 -11.61
CA LYS A 6 -26.24 0.47 -10.59
C LYS A 6 -24.73 0.31 -10.78
N LEU A 7 -24.27 0.31 -12.03
CA LEU A 7 -22.82 0.33 -12.32
C LEU A 7 -22.18 1.64 -11.88
N MET A 8 -22.82 2.78 -12.10
CA MET A 8 -22.35 4.08 -11.63
C MET A 8 -22.31 4.13 -10.10
N GLU A 9 -23.34 3.62 -9.41
CA GLU A 9 -23.32 3.51 -7.93
C GLU A 9 -22.14 2.66 -7.45
N TYR A 10 -21.92 1.50 -8.05
CA TYR A 10 -20.81 0.63 -7.68
C TYR A 10 -19.46 1.31 -7.92
N ASN A 11 -19.29 1.98 -9.06
CA ASN A 11 -18.07 2.72 -9.38
C ASN A 11 -17.81 3.84 -8.35
N PHE A 12 -18.81 4.65 -8.04
CA PHE A 12 -18.71 5.70 -7.02
C PHE A 12 -18.33 5.13 -5.65
N ARG A 13 -18.81 3.95 -5.31
CA ARG A 13 -18.44 3.23 -4.08
C ARG A 13 -17.09 2.54 -4.15
N GLY A 14 -16.36 2.65 -5.26
CA GLY A 14 -15.05 2.05 -5.44
C GLY A 14 -15.07 0.53 -5.66
N PHE A 15 -16.21 -0.04 -6.08
CA PHE A 15 -16.26 -1.41 -6.56
C PHE A 15 -15.77 -1.45 -7.99
N ILE A 16 -14.53 -1.86 -8.18
CA ILE A 16 -13.90 -1.94 -9.49
C ILE A 16 -13.75 -3.41 -9.87
N PRO A 17 -14.29 -3.86 -11.02
CA PRO A 17 -14.12 -5.24 -11.48
C PRO A 17 -12.65 -5.51 -11.82
N GLY A 18 -12.14 -6.66 -11.42
CA GLY A 18 -10.80 -7.08 -11.80
C GLY A 18 -10.70 -7.41 -13.29
N PRO A 19 -9.50 -7.32 -13.91
CA PRO A 19 -9.31 -7.54 -15.35
C PRO A 19 -9.79 -8.90 -15.86
N GLN A 20 -9.79 -9.92 -15.00
CA GLN A 20 -10.21 -11.28 -15.30
C GLN A 20 -11.41 -11.74 -14.46
N GLU A 21 -12.05 -10.83 -13.75
CA GLU A 21 -13.17 -11.12 -12.88
C GLU A 21 -14.45 -11.30 -13.71
N LYS A 22 -15.13 -12.43 -13.53
CA LYS A 22 -16.42 -12.67 -14.18
C LYS A 22 -17.47 -11.71 -13.61
N ALA A 23 -18.36 -11.20 -14.45
CA ALA A 23 -19.44 -10.29 -14.04
C ALA A 23 -20.28 -10.85 -12.87
N SER A 24 -20.56 -12.16 -12.87
CA SER A 24 -21.28 -12.83 -11.76
C SER A 24 -20.52 -12.82 -10.45
N THR A 25 -19.19 -12.98 -10.48
CA THR A 25 -18.32 -12.93 -9.29
C THR A 25 -18.22 -11.50 -8.76
N PHE A 26 -18.04 -10.54 -9.65
CA PHE A 26 -18.04 -9.10 -9.31
C PHE A 26 -19.34 -8.70 -8.59
N LEU A 27 -20.50 -9.07 -9.16
CA LEU A 27 -21.81 -8.75 -8.55
C LEU A 27 -21.97 -9.36 -7.17
N LYS A 28 -21.65 -10.65 -7.03
CA LYS A 28 -21.70 -11.32 -5.72
C LYS A 28 -20.80 -10.63 -4.70
N ARG A 29 -19.58 -10.25 -5.10
CA ARG A 29 -18.65 -9.51 -4.25
C ARG A 29 -19.21 -8.15 -3.84
N ALA A 30 -19.76 -7.39 -4.78
CA ALA A 30 -20.36 -6.08 -4.51
C ALA A 30 -21.60 -6.19 -3.60
N GLU A 31 -22.41 -7.21 -3.76
CA GLU A 31 -23.58 -7.46 -2.91
C GLU A 31 -23.19 -7.87 -1.49
N LEU A 32 -22.27 -8.80 -1.33
CA LEU A 32 -21.78 -9.22 -0.02
C LEU A 32 -21.09 -8.09 0.75
N ALA A 33 -20.28 -7.31 0.08
CA ALA A 33 -19.59 -6.17 0.67
C ALA A 33 -20.55 -5.03 1.06
N LYS A 34 -21.70 -4.88 0.38
CA LYS A 34 -22.71 -3.87 0.74
C LYS A 34 -23.25 -4.05 2.16
N TYR A 35 -23.30 -5.28 2.66
CA TYR A 35 -23.78 -5.60 4.01
C TYR A 35 -22.69 -5.47 5.09
N ALA A 36 -21.43 -5.27 4.70
CA ALA A 36 -20.33 -5.02 5.63
C ALA A 36 -20.23 -3.54 5.99
N GLU A 37 -21.34 -2.90 6.37
CA GLU A 37 -21.37 -1.48 6.67
C GLU A 37 -20.27 -1.09 7.66
N SER A 38 -19.32 -0.30 7.17
CA SER A 38 -18.37 0.40 8.01
C SER A 38 -19.03 1.66 8.55
N SER A 39 -19.01 1.83 9.86
CA SER A 39 -19.40 3.11 10.51
C SER A 39 -18.41 4.25 10.21
N TYR A 40 -17.34 3.96 9.46
CA TYR A 40 -16.33 4.94 9.10
C TYR A 40 -16.67 5.55 7.73
N GLN A 41 -16.77 6.86 7.68
CA GLN A 41 -16.86 7.56 6.39
C GLN A 41 -15.56 7.36 5.62
N ALA A 42 -15.69 7.12 4.31
CA ALA A 42 -14.53 7.12 3.42
C ALA A 42 -13.74 8.41 3.65
N THR A 43 -12.43 8.29 3.66
CA THR A 43 -11.61 9.47 3.89
C THR A 43 -11.83 10.50 2.79
N VAL A 44 -11.92 11.76 3.17
CA VAL A 44 -11.99 12.89 2.24
C VAL A 44 -10.83 12.82 1.22
N ILE A 45 -9.70 12.26 1.62
CA ILE A 45 -8.52 12.06 0.77
C ILE A 45 -8.84 11.17 -0.42
N VAL A 46 -9.46 9.99 -0.22
CA VAL A 46 -9.79 9.07 -1.30
C VAL A 46 -10.80 9.69 -2.24
N GLN A 47 -11.83 10.32 -1.69
CA GLN A 47 -12.86 10.98 -2.47
C GLN A 47 -12.29 12.14 -3.31
N SER A 48 -11.42 12.96 -2.74
CA SER A 48 -10.82 14.11 -3.45
C SER A 48 -9.87 13.72 -4.57
N LEU A 49 -9.20 12.55 -4.46
CA LEU A 49 -8.22 12.10 -5.45
C LEU A 49 -8.81 11.22 -6.54
N PHE A 50 -9.82 10.43 -6.22
CA PHE A 50 -10.33 9.37 -7.11
C PHE A 50 -11.83 9.46 -7.38
N ASP A 51 -12.52 10.44 -6.76
CA ASP A 51 -13.98 10.62 -6.85
C ASP A 51 -14.78 9.36 -6.47
N ILE A 52 -14.28 8.62 -5.48
CA ILE A 52 -14.88 7.38 -4.99
C ILE A 52 -15.01 7.39 -3.46
N CYS A 53 -16.05 6.71 -2.96
CA CYS A 53 -16.37 6.64 -1.54
C CYS A 53 -16.50 5.18 -1.08
N PRO A 54 -15.39 4.51 -0.68
CA PRO A 54 -15.39 3.09 -0.33
C PRO A 54 -15.95 2.81 1.08
N SER A 55 -17.19 3.23 1.32
CA SER A 55 -17.88 3.07 2.62
C SER A 55 -18.20 1.62 2.99
N TRP A 56 -18.02 0.69 2.06
CA TRP A 56 -18.26 -0.74 2.25
C TRP A 56 -17.09 -1.51 2.87
N VAL A 57 -15.91 -0.90 2.96
CA VAL A 57 -14.73 -1.56 3.53
C VAL A 57 -14.84 -1.55 5.04
N ARG A 58 -14.85 -2.74 5.64
CA ARG A 58 -14.86 -2.90 7.10
C ARG A 58 -13.52 -2.48 7.69
N ILE A 59 -13.55 -1.66 8.75
CA ILE A 59 -12.37 -1.20 9.46
C ILE A 59 -12.41 -1.73 10.88
N GLU A 60 -11.36 -2.44 11.28
CA GLU A 60 -11.22 -3.04 12.60
C GLU A 60 -10.04 -2.45 13.34
N SER A 61 -10.22 -2.10 14.60
CA SER A 61 -9.13 -1.69 15.47
C SER A 61 -8.51 -2.89 16.17
N THR A 62 -7.19 -3.05 16.06
CA THR A 62 -6.47 -4.19 16.62
C THR A 62 -5.13 -3.77 17.24
N ASP A 63 -4.66 -4.54 18.21
CA ASP A 63 -3.30 -4.41 18.76
C ASP A 63 -2.38 -5.56 18.29
N ARG A 64 -2.87 -6.42 17.38
CA ARG A 64 -2.16 -7.63 16.95
C ARG A 64 -1.23 -7.41 15.74
N LEU A 65 -1.26 -6.22 15.13
CA LEU A 65 -0.38 -5.92 14.01
C LEU A 65 1.10 -5.88 14.46
N PRO A 66 2.05 -6.31 13.60
CA PRO A 66 3.49 -6.19 13.85
C PRO A 66 3.90 -4.76 14.22
N LEU A 67 5.01 -4.60 14.93
CA LEU A 67 5.45 -3.28 15.40
C LEU A 67 5.66 -2.25 14.28
N TRP A 68 6.05 -2.73 13.10
CA TRP A 68 6.33 -1.90 11.91
C TRP A 68 5.11 -1.61 11.03
N GLU A 69 3.93 -2.21 11.32
CA GLU A 69 2.69 -1.97 10.59
C GLU A 69 1.75 -1.12 11.44
N ALA A 70 1.29 0.01 10.91
CA ALA A 70 0.29 0.85 11.56
C ALA A 70 -1.14 0.43 11.14
N ALA A 71 -1.29 -0.09 9.93
CA ALA A 71 -2.49 -0.71 9.41
C ALA A 71 -2.10 -1.79 8.38
N ALA A 72 -3.04 -2.65 8.04
CA ALA A 72 -2.89 -3.64 6.98
C ALA A 72 -4.27 -4.05 6.44
N THR A 73 -4.33 -4.31 5.13
CA THR A 73 -5.51 -4.85 4.47
C THR A 73 -5.43 -6.38 4.45
N TYR A 74 -6.39 -7.03 5.05
CA TYR A 74 -6.55 -8.49 5.06
C TYR A 74 -7.70 -8.91 4.18
N ILE A 75 -7.65 -10.17 3.73
CA ILE A 75 -8.67 -10.78 2.91
C ILE A 75 -9.42 -11.81 3.76
N GLU A 76 -10.70 -11.62 3.93
CA GLU A 76 -11.60 -12.64 4.46
C GLU A 76 -12.27 -13.38 3.32
N GLU A 77 -12.27 -14.70 3.38
CA GLU A 77 -12.99 -15.53 2.44
C GLU A 77 -14.37 -15.85 3.00
N ASN A 78 -15.41 -15.41 2.28
CA ASN A 78 -16.79 -15.73 2.59
C ASN A 78 -17.44 -16.40 1.38
N GLN A 79 -17.79 -17.68 1.49
CA GLN A 79 -18.44 -18.48 0.41
C GLN A 79 -17.65 -18.44 -0.93
N GLY A 80 -16.32 -18.51 -0.86
CA GLY A 80 -15.45 -18.43 -2.03
C GLY A 80 -15.29 -17.02 -2.61
N ILE A 81 -15.73 -15.99 -1.89
CA ILE A 81 -15.60 -14.58 -2.27
C ILE A 81 -14.66 -13.89 -1.30
N PHE A 82 -13.72 -13.15 -1.85
CA PHE A 82 -12.71 -12.41 -1.09
C PHE A 82 -13.22 -11.01 -0.76
N ILE A 83 -13.34 -10.71 0.53
CA ILE A 83 -13.77 -9.41 1.05
C ILE A 83 -12.60 -8.79 1.81
N PRO A 84 -12.16 -7.57 1.47
CA PRO A 84 -11.10 -6.90 2.20
C PRO A 84 -11.59 -6.35 3.53
N VAL A 85 -10.73 -6.45 4.53
CA VAL A 85 -10.90 -5.86 5.86
C VAL A 85 -9.63 -5.09 6.19
N VAL A 86 -9.77 -3.83 6.56
CA VAL A 86 -8.66 -3.00 7.00
C VAL A 86 -8.52 -3.10 8.50
N GLN A 87 -7.35 -3.56 8.97
CA GLN A 87 -7.01 -3.55 10.38
C GLN A 87 -6.08 -2.37 10.67
N MET A 88 -6.43 -1.59 11.68
CA MET A 88 -5.65 -0.44 12.15
C MET A 88 -5.23 -0.61 13.59
N LYS A 89 -4.00 -0.22 13.91
CA LYS A 89 -3.58 -0.15 15.31
C LYS A 89 -4.37 0.89 16.08
N LYS A 90 -4.77 0.53 17.30
CA LYS A 90 -5.40 1.47 18.24
C LYS A 90 -4.44 2.57 18.68
N LYS A 91 -3.15 2.27 18.81
CA LYS A 91 -2.08 3.17 19.26
C LYS A 91 -0.83 2.94 18.41
N GLY A 92 0.02 3.97 18.30
CA GLY A 92 1.33 3.82 17.64
C GLY A 92 1.33 4.18 16.15
N VAL A 93 0.44 5.06 15.74
CA VAL A 93 0.55 5.71 14.42
C VAL A 93 1.85 6.52 14.38
N PRO A 94 2.71 6.34 13.39
CA PRO A 94 3.93 7.13 13.27
C PRO A 94 3.63 8.62 13.24
N PHE A 95 4.41 9.43 13.96
CA PHE A 95 4.20 10.88 14.09
C PHE A 95 4.27 11.65 12.76
N TRP A 96 4.87 11.04 11.72
CA TRP A 96 4.97 11.62 10.37
C TRP A 96 3.80 11.28 9.43
N CYS A 97 2.77 10.57 9.92
CA CYS A 97 1.58 10.20 9.15
C CYS A 97 0.33 10.47 9.98
N SER A 98 -0.75 10.91 9.33
CA SER A 98 -2.05 10.93 9.97
C SER A 98 -2.74 9.55 9.89
N GLN A 99 -3.67 9.28 10.79
CA GLN A 99 -4.52 8.08 10.71
C GLN A 99 -5.32 8.04 9.40
N GLU A 100 -5.78 9.21 8.94
CA GLU A 100 -6.53 9.33 7.70
C GLU A 100 -5.68 8.99 6.47
N GLU A 101 -4.40 9.41 6.44
CA GLU A 101 -3.50 9.04 5.34
C GLU A 101 -3.25 7.53 5.29
N ILE A 102 -3.05 6.92 6.47
CA ILE A 102 -2.84 5.47 6.57
C ILE A 102 -4.10 4.73 6.14
N LEU A 103 -5.26 5.16 6.63
CA LEU A 103 -6.54 4.57 6.22
C LEU A 103 -6.78 4.74 4.73
N ALA A 104 -6.53 5.92 4.16
CA ALA A 104 -6.67 6.17 2.73
C ALA A 104 -5.76 5.24 1.90
N HIS A 105 -4.53 5.01 2.37
CA HIS A 105 -3.60 4.06 1.75
C HIS A 105 -4.17 2.64 1.71
N GLU A 106 -4.65 2.13 2.85
CA GLU A 106 -5.23 0.79 2.96
C GLU A 106 -6.54 0.63 2.17
N LEU A 107 -7.35 1.69 2.09
CA LEU A 107 -8.56 1.66 1.28
C LEU A 107 -8.25 1.48 -0.22
N ILE A 108 -7.13 1.99 -0.72
CA ILE A 108 -6.70 1.72 -2.11
C ILE A 108 -6.40 0.24 -2.31
N HIS A 109 -5.70 -0.41 -1.38
CA HIS A 109 -5.47 -1.85 -1.41
C HIS A 109 -6.80 -2.63 -1.40
N ALA A 110 -7.71 -2.26 -0.50
CA ALA A 110 -9.02 -2.90 -0.40
C ALA A 110 -9.84 -2.80 -1.70
N MET A 111 -9.87 -1.64 -2.36
CA MET A 111 -10.59 -1.47 -3.62
C MET A 111 -9.96 -2.23 -4.78
N ARG A 112 -8.65 -2.43 -4.76
CA ARG A 112 -7.90 -3.08 -5.84
C ARG A 112 -7.71 -4.58 -5.68
N ILE A 113 -8.29 -5.19 -4.64
CA ILE A 113 -8.11 -6.61 -4.31
C ILE A 113 -8.36 -7.58 -5.48
N ALA A 114 -9.29 -7.22 -6.39
CA ALA A 114 -9.60 -8.03 -7.56
C ALA A 114 -8.57 -7.94 -8.71
N PHE A 115 -7.66 -6.99 -8.64
CA PHE A 115 -6.66 -6.77 -9.72
C PHE A 115 -5.49 -7.74 -9.63
N LYS A 116 -5.13 -8.21 -8.43
CA LYS A 116 -3.97 -9.11 -8.20
C LYS A 116 -2.67 -8.59 -8.82
N GLU A 117 -2.51 -7.27 -8.86
CA GLU A 117 -1.41 -6.59 -9.49
C GLU A 117 -0.70 -5.72 -8.45
N SER A 118 0.56 -6.05 -8.15
CA SER A 118 1.33 -5.39 -7.09
C SER A 118 2.13 -4.17 -7.56
N LEU A 119 2.43 -4.08 -8.89
CA LEU A 119 3.38 -3.09 -9.39
C LEU A 119 2.89 -1.65 -9.20
N PHE A 120 1.61 -1.38 -9.52
CA PHE A 120 1.02 -0.04 -9.42
C PHE A 120 0.17 0.15 -8.17
N GLU A 121 -0.08 -0.91 -7.43
CA GLU A 121 -0.91 -0.88 -6.25
C GLU A 121 -0.32 0.05 -5.19
N GLU A 122 0.96 -0.13 -4.84
CA GLU A 122 1.68 0.73 -3.93
C GLU A 122 1.82 2.17 -4.46
N VAL A 123 2.04 2.35 -5.77
CA VAL A 123 2.12 3.69 -6.36
C VAL A 123 0.83 4.46 -6.16
N LEU A 124 -0.32 3.81 -6.38
CA LEU A 124 -1.65 4.42 -6.18
C LEU A 124 -1.93 4.68 -4.70
N ALA A 125 -1.62 3.73 -3.82
CA ALA A 125 -1.81 3.87 -2.39
C ALA A 125 -0.99 5.04 -1.83
N TYR A 126 0.26 5.20 -2.23
CA TYR A 126 1.09 6.34 -1.81
C TYR A 126 0.68 7.68 -2.42
N LYS A 127 -0.17 7.74 -3.46
CA LYS A 127 -0.75 9.02 -3.95
C LYS A 127 -1.62 9.69 -2.88
N THR A 128 -2.14 8.94 -1.92
CA THR A 128 -2.94 9.47 -0.80
C THR A 128 -2.10 10.27 0.21
N SER A 129 -0.77 10.14 0.20
CA SER A 129 0.09 10.87 1.13
C SER A 129 0.16 12.37 0.81
N SER A 130 0.08 13.21 1.83
CA SER A 130 0.29 14.66 1.74
C SER A 130 1.76 15.01 1.49
N ASN A 131 2.69 14.20 2.00
CA ASN A 131 4.13 14.40 1.85
C ASN A 131 4.61 14.01 0.45
N ARG A 132 5.19 14.96 -0.31
CA ARG A 132 5.69 14.76 -1.68
C ARG A 132 6.78 13.69 -1.77
N LEU A 133 7.71 13.67 -0.81
CA LEU A 133 8.78 12.66 -0.79
C LEU A 133 8.20 11.25 -0.57
N ARG A 134 7.30 11.12 0.38
CA ARG A 134 6.62 9.85 0.65
C ARG A 134 5.78 9.40 -0.55
N ARG A 135 5.09 10.33 -1.22
CA ARG A 135 4.32 10.05 -2.43
C ARG A 135 5.18 9.50 -3.58
N TYR A 136 6.41 9.99 -3.70
CA TYR A 136 7.33 9.57 -4.77
C TYR A 136 8.13 8.33 -4.39
N PHE A 137 8.72 8.30 -3.19
CA PHE A 137 9.62 7.25 -2.74
C PHE A 137 8.93 6.14 -1.92
N GLY A 138 7.69 6.35 -1.48
CA GLY A 138 6.93 5.33 -0.73
C GLY A 138 6.89 3.98 -1.43
N PRO A 139 6.62 3.90 -2.75
CA PRO A 139 6.62 2.65 -3.50
C PRO A 139 8.00 1.98 -3.67
N MET A 140 9.02 2.40 -2.91
CA MET A 140 10.36 1.79 -2.93
C MET A 140 10.32 0.33 -2.50
N PHE A 141 9.47 0.02 -1.52
CA PHE A 141 9.27 -1.33 -1.00
C PHE A 141 7.84 -1.78 -1.27
N PHE A 142 7.67 -2.97 -1.84
CA PHE A 142 6.33 -3.54 -2.07
C PHE A 142 5.80 -4.30 -0.86
N HIS A 143 6.71 -4.70 0.04
CA HIS A 143 6.33 -5.36 1.29
C HIS A 143 7.07 -4.75 2.48
N PRO A 144 6.42 -4.60 3.65
CA PRO A 144 7.07 -4.09 4.86
C PRO A 144 8.34 -4.86 5.25
N LYS A 145 8.37 -6.18 4.97
CA LYS A 145 9.54 -7.04 5.22
C LYS A 145 10.78 -6.61 4.42
N GLU A 146 10.60 -6.12 3.17
CA GLU A 146 11.72 -5.61 2.36
C GLU A 146 12.37 -4.40 3.02
N ALA A 147 11.56 -3.48 3.56
CA ALA A 147 12.05 -2.30 4.27
C ALA A 147 12.81 -2.67 5.54
N VAL A 148 12.29 -3.61 6.33
CA VAL A 148 12.94 -4.11 7.55
C VAL A 148 14.27 -4.79 7.21
N LEU A 149 14.30 -5.68 6.22
CA LEU A 149 15.52 -6.35 5.78
C LEU A 149 16.57 -5.35 5.29
N PHE A 150 16.15 -4.35 4.52
CA PHE A 150 17.05 -3.30 4.06
C PHE A 150 17.63 -2.48 5.22
N LEU A 151 16.79 -2.13 6.19
CA LEU A 151 17.24 -1.43 7.40
C LEU A 151 18.24 -2.25 8.20
N VAL A 152 17.95 -3.53 8.45
CA VAL A 152 18.85 -4.45 9.15
C VAL A 152 20.18 -4.56 8.42
N PHE A 153 20.15 -4.67 7.08
CA PHE A 153 21.35 -4.68 6.26
C PHE A 153 22.17 -3.39 6.41
N LEU A 154 21.52 -2.21 6.34
CA LEU A 154 22.22 -0.92 6.50
C LEU A 154 22.86 -0.80 7.89
N VAL A 155 22.12 -1.16 8.95
CA VAL A 155 22.66 -1.15 10.32
C VAL A 155 23.82 -2.12 10.46
N GLY A 156 23.72 -3.33 9.92
CA GLY A 156 24.79 -4.30 9.89
C GLY A 156 26.06 -3.80 9.19
N MET A 157 25.88 -3.14 8.03
CA MET A 157 27.01 -2.51 7.32
C MET A 157 27.62 -1.36 8.09
N TRP A 158 26.82 -0.55 8.77
CA TRP A 158 27.32 0.50 9.65
C TRP A 158 28.13 -0.07 10.83
N CYS A 159 27.59 -1.08 11.50
CA CYS A 159 28.31 -1.76 12.59
C CYS A 159 29.64 -2.36 12.09
N TYR A 160 29.64 -2.97 10.91
CA TYR A 160 30.86 -3.50 10.29
C TYR A 160 31.87 -2.39 10.02
N GLN A 161 31.46 -1.27 9.43
CA GLN A 161 32.33 -0.13 9.13
C GLN A 161 32.92 0.49 10.41
N LEU A 162 32.09 0.68 11.45
CA LEU A 162 32.54 1.19 12.74
C LEU A 162 33.53 0.21 13.41
N GLY A 163 33.19 -1.08 13.44
CA GLY A 163 34.09 -2.11 14.01
C GLY A 163 35.45 -2.13 13.30
N TYR A 164 35.41 -2.02 11.95
CA TYR A 164 36.64 -2.00 11.16
C TYR A 164 37.52 -0.77 11.49
N LEU A 165 36.92 0.41 11.62
CA LEU A 165 37.64 1.65 12.03
C LEU A 165 38.29 1.56 13.41
N PHE A 166 37.71 0.79 14.34
CA PHE A 166 38.28 0.64 15.67
C PHE A 166 39.40 -0.42 15.77
N PHE A 167 39.40 -1.39 14.88
CA PHE A 167 40.30 -2.55 14.97
C PHE A 167 41.35 -2.63 13.84
N PHE A 168 41.17 -1.87 12.77
CA PHE A 168 42.02 -1.91 11.59
C PHE A 168 42.26 -0.48 11.04
N ASP A 169 43.47 -0.21 10.58
CA ASP A 169 43.86 1.13 10.12
C ASP A 169 43.27 1.52 8.76
N ASP A 170 42.93 0.54 7.91
CA ASP A 170 42.43 0.78 6.55
C ASP A 170 41.12 0.03 6.27
N LEU A 171 40.07 0.78 5.96
CA LEU A 171 38.77 0.23 5.57
C LEU A 171 38.79 -0.22 4.08
N PRO A 172 38.40 -1.46 3.76
CA PRO A 172 38.34 -1.85 2.36
C PRO A 172 37.37 -0.95 1.60
N ASN A 173 37.82 -0.31 0.54
CA ASN A 173 37.01 0.61 -0.26
C ASN A 173 35.68 -0.01 -0.71
N LEU A 174 35.66 -1.32 -0.97
CA LEU A 174 34.46 -2.05 -1.35
C LEU A 174 33.35 -1.95 -0.29
N ALA A 175 33.69 -1.97 1.01
CA ALA A 175 32.69 -1.91 2.09
C ALA A 175 31.96 -0.55 2.15
N LEU A 176 32.58 0.52 1.65
CA LEU A 176 31.94 1.85 1.56
C LEU A 176 30.94 1.92 0.41
N TRP A 177 31.22 1.25 -0.71
CA TRP A 177 30.41 1.36 -1.92
C TRP A 177 29.15 0.48 -1.91
N ILE A 178 29.15 -0.65 -1.19
CA ILE A 178 28.01 -1.57 -1.16
C ILE A 178 26.70 -0.88 -0.75
N PRO A 179 26.60 -0.14 0.37
CA PRO A 179 25.37 0.57 0.73
C PRO A 179 24.93 1.61 -0.30
N CYS A 180 25.91 2.33 -0.91
CA CYS A 180 25.64 3.33 -1.93
C CYS A 180 25.04 2.70 -3.19
N VAL A 181 25.62 1.59 -3.66
CA VAL A 181 25.13 0.86 -4.84
C VAL A 181 23.72 0.32 -4.59
N LEU A 182 23.47 -0.31 -3.44
CA LEU A 182 22.14 -0.83 -3.13
C LEU A 182 21.09 0.27 -3.02
N THR A 183 21.43 1.38 -2.38
CA THR A 183 20.52 2.54 -2.31
C THR A 183 20.26 3.10 -3.70
N GLY A 184 21.29 3.21 -4.54
CA GLY A 184 21.18 3.63 -5.93
C GLY A 184 20.24 2.72 -6.74
N LEU A 185 20.35 1.40 -6.60
CA LEU A 185 19.47 0.43 -7.27
C LEU A 185 18.01 0.59 -6.84
N LEU A 186 17.75 0.84 -5.54
CA LEU A 186 16.39 1.10 -5.06
C LEU A 186 15.81 2.40 -5.63
N ILE A 187 16.61 3.46 -5.72
CA ILE A 187 16.18 4.72 -6.35
C ILE A 187 15.85 4.49 -7.83
N ILE A 188 16.70 3.78 -8.56
CA ILE A 188 16.46 3.42 -9.97
C ILE A 188 15.15 2.63 -10.10
N ARG A 189 14.91 1.64 -9.24
CA ARG A 189 13.64 0.89 -9.20
C ARG A 189 12.43 1.82 -9.09
N VAL A 190 12.46 2.79 -8.15
CA VAL A 190 11.37 3.76 -7.98
C VAL A 190 11.16 4.59 -9.25
N VAL A 191 12.24 5.12 -9.84
CA VAL A 191 12.15 5.93 -11.06
C VAL A 191 11.53 5.12 -12.20
N ILE A 192 11.94 3.87 -12.38
CA ILE A 192 11.38 2.98 -13.40
C ILE A 192 9.88 2.77 -13.17
N VAL A 193 9.46 2.40 -11.97
CA VAL A 193 8.05 2.15 -11.63
C VAL A 193 7.19 3.38 -11.85
N GLN A 194 7.64 4.56 -11.39
CA GLN A 194 6.94 5.83 -11.58
C GLN A 194 6.84 6.22 -13.06
N THR A 195 7.89 5.94 -13.84
CA THR A 195 7.92 6.22 -15.28
C THR A 195 6.93 5.32 -16.03
N ILE A 196 6.96 4.00 -15.77
CA ILE A 196 6.03 3.05 -16.37
C ILE A 196 4.57 3.43 -16.01
N PHE A 197 4.31 3.75 -14.74
CA PHE A 197 3.00 4.20 -14.30
C PHE A 197 2.54 5.45 -15.07
N SER A 198 3.39 6.47 -15.17
CA SER A 198 3.07 7.71 -15.90
C SER A 198 2.82 7.49 -17.39
N LEU A 199 3.54 6.56 -18.01
CA LEU A 199 3.33 6.19 -19.41
C LEU A 199 2.04 5.39 -19.61
N SER A 200 1.66 4.55 -18.64
CA SER A 200 0.42 3.77 -18.70
C SER A 200 -0.84 4.64 -18.60
N LEU A 201 -0.76 5.78 -17.91
CA LEU A 201 -1.88 6.73 -17.79
C LEU A 201 -2.07 7.60 -19.05
N LYS A 202 -1.12 7.63 -19.97
CA LYS A 202 -1.19 8.43 -21.20
C LYS A 202 -1.76 7.65 -22.41
N LYS A 203 -1.98 6.37 -22.26
CA LYS A 203 -2.63 5.50 -23.26
C LYS A 203 -4.12 5.39 -23.00
#